data_aca44edaa46f404008063bd44da74f70
#
_entry.id   aca44edaa46f404008063bd44da74f70
#
_cell.length_a   1.000
_cell.length_b   1.000
_cell.length_c   1.000
_cell.angle_alpha   90.00
_cell.angle_beta   90.00
_cell.angle_gamma   90.00
#
_symmetry.space_group_name_H-M   'P 1'
#
loop_
_entity.id
_entity.type
_entity.pdbx_description
1 polymer ?
#
loop_
_entity_poly.entity_id
_entity_poly.type
_entity_poly.pdbx_seq_one_letter_code
_entity_poly.pdbx_strand_id
1 'polypeptide(L)'
;MSAHTNPDKITEADFAGYDLIVVGSGFFGLTVAERAAAELGKKVLVLERRHHLGGNAYSEAEPETGIEVHRYGAHLFHTSNKRVWEYVNRFTEFTGYQHRVFAKVKDQVYSFPMNLGLINEFFGKSHTPDEARELIAKQSSEFETANAQNLEEKAISLVGRPLYEAFIRGYTAKQWENDPKNLGADIITRLPVRYTFDNRYFNDTYEGLPVDGYTAWLEKMAEHENIEVRLNVDYFDVREHIPAGTPTVYTGPLDRYFGYSEGRFTWRTVDFESEVVETGDFQGTSVVNYNDEEVPYTRIIEFRHFHPERKHYPNDKTVVFREYSRFAGEADEPYYPINTPENREKLEAYRELAKTEAKEKNVLFGGRLGTYKYLDMHMAIGSALSAFDNKIAPHLTDGAPLDGSLDA
;
A
#
# COMPACT_ATOMS: atom_id res chain seq x y z
N MET A 1 -27.15 -4.33 -1.74
CA MET A 1 -27.73 -4.12 -0.37
C MET A 1 -27.17 -5.20 0.53
N SER A 2 -26.24 -4.86 1.41
CA SER A 2 -25.63 -5.80 2.38
C SER A 2 -26.68 -6.17 3.45
N ALA A 3 -27.08 -7.45 3.51
CA ALA A 3 -27.83 -7.94 4.64
C ALA A 3 -26.92 -7.93 5.89
N HIS A 4 -27.30 -7.23 6.94
CA HIS A 4 -26.65 -7.38 8.25
C HIS A 4 -26.95 -8.78 8.76
N THR A 5 -26.00 -9.69 8.56
CA THR A 5 -26.06 -11.03 9.15
C THR A 5 -25.72 -10.94 10.62
N ASN A 6 -26.66 -11.32 11.49
CA ASN A 6 -26.39 -11.47 12.92
C ASN A 6 -25.45 -12.69 13.10
N PRO A 7 -24.24 -12.53 13.68
CA PRO A 7 -23.28 -13.63 13.84
C PRO A 7 -23.85 -14.87 14.53
N ASP A 8 -24.78 -14.70 15.47
CA ASP A 8 -25.40 -15.78 16.24
C ASP A 8 -26.35 -16.68 15.42
N LYS A 9 -26.55 -16.42 14.12
CA LYS A 9 -27.43 -17.17 13.22
C LYS A 9 -26.73 -17.75 12.00
N ILE A 10 -25.41 -17.61 11.89
CA ILE A 10 -24.64 -18.12 10.77
C ILE A 10 -24.49 -19.64 10.89
N THR A 11 -24.77 -20.35 9.81
CA THR A 11 -24.72 -21.81 9.73
C THR A 11 -23.92 -22.25 8.50
N GLU A 12 -23.57 -23.52 8.42
CA GLU A 12 -22.89 -24.10 7.25
C GLU A 12 -23.70 -23.89 5.94
N ALA A 13 -25.04 -23.85 6.03
CA ALA A 13 -25.88 -23.58 4.88
C ALA A 13 -25.63 -22.21 4.24
N ASP A 14 -25.16 -21.22 5.01
CA ASP A 14 -24.87 -19.90 4.51
C ASP A 14 -23.59 -19.86 3.65
N PHE A 15 -22.75 -20.90 3.70
CA PHE A 15 -21.55 -21.07 2.92
C PHE A 15 -21.63 -22.18 1.87
N ALA A 16 -22.71 -22.95 1.89
CA ALA A 16 -22.91 -24.01 0.93
C ALA A 16 -23.17 -23.44 -0.48
N GLY A 17 -22.54 -24.05 -1.47
CA GLY A 17 -22.76 -23.69 -2.88
C GLY A 17 -21.86 -22.61 -3.45
N TYR A 18 -20.89 -22.12 -2.69
CA TYR A 18 -19.78 -21.33 -3.23
C TYR A 18 -18.62 -22.25 -3.64
N ASP A 19 -18.03 -21.96 -4.79
CA ASP A 19 -16.86 -22.67 -5.31
C ASP A 19 -15.56 -22.16 -4.70
N LEU A 20 -15.57 -20.91 -4.21
CA LEU A 20 -14.41 -20.23 -3.66
C LEU A 20 -14.83 -19.24 -2.57
N ILE A 21 -14.10 -19.25 -1.46
CA ILE A 21 -14.18 -18.21 -0.43
C ILE A 21 -12.96 -17.30 -0.56
N VAL A 22 -13.16 -15.99 -0.57
CA VAL A 22 -12.10 -14.97 -0.55
C VAL A 22 -12.22 -14.18 0.74
N VAL A 23 -11.18 -14.17 1.54
CA VAL A 23 -11.13 -13.44 2.80
C VAL A 23 -10.32 -12.16 2.60
N GLY A 24 -11.01 -11.02 2.69
CA GLY A 24 -10.49 -9.69 2.43
C GLY A 24 -10.81 -9.17 1.03
N SER A 25 -11.36 -7.96 0.99
CA SER A 25 -11.81 -7.28 -0.23
C SER A 25 -10.81 -6.24 -0.77
N GLY A 26 -9.54 -6.34 -0.42
CA GLY A 26 -8.48 -5.54 -1.04
C GLY A 26 -8.22 -5.96 -2.49
N PHE A 27 -7.32 -5.26 -3.19
CA PHE A 27 -7.03 -5.52 -4.61
C PHE A 27 -6.67 -6.97 -4.92
N PHE A 28 -5.91 -7.64 -4.05
CA PHE A 28 -5.60 -9.06 -4.27
C PHE A 28 -6.87 -9.92 -4.25
N GLY A 29 -7.67 -9.81 -3.19
CA GLY A 29 -8.88 -10.62 -3.03
C GLY A 29 -9.91 -10.37 -4.11
N LEU A 30 -10.20 -9.09 -4.43
CA LEU A 30 -11.16 -8.76 -5.48
C LEU A 30 -10.69 -9.16 -6.88
N THR A 31 -9.38 -9.09 -7.16
CA THR A 31 -8.83 -9.58 -8.44
C THR A 31 -9.06 -11.08 -8.58
N VAL A 32 -8.80 -11.86 -7.53
CA VAL A 32 -9.06 -13.30 -7.55
C VAL A 32 -10.54 -13.60 -7.71
N ALA A 33 -11.40 -12.91 -6.95
CA ALA A 33 -12.85 -13.10 -7.01
C ALA A 33 -13.40 -12.80 -8.40
N GLU A 34 -13.01 -11.67 -9.00
CA GLU A 34 -13.43 -11.28 -10.33
C GLU A 34 -12.96 -12.27 -11.41
N ARG A 35 -11.70 -12.71 -11.35
CA ARG A 35 -11.19 -13.70 -12.29
C ARG A 35 -11.93 -15.03 -12.19
N ALA A 36 -12.17 -15.54 -10.96
CA ALA A 36 -12.88 -16.79 -10.77
C ALA A 36 -14.34 -16.73 -11.26
N ALA A 37 -15.02 -15.62 -11.01
CA ALA A 37 -16.38 -15.41 -11.46
C ALA A 37 -16.47 -15.18 -12.98
N ALA A 38 -15.68 -14.24 -13.51
CA ALA A 38 -15.79 -13.82 -14.90
C ALA A 38 -15.19 -14.82 -15.91
N GLU A 39 -14.08 -15.49 -15.57
CA GLU A 39 -13.44 -16.43 -16.50
C GLU A 39 -13.93 -17.87 -16.34
N LEU A 40 -14.24 -18.30 -15.11
CA LEU A 40 -14.59 -19.70 -14.83
C LEU A 40 -16.06 -19.89 -14.47
N GLY A 41 -16.84 -18.81 -14.37
CA GLY A 41 -18.25 -18.87 -13.96
C GLY A 41 -18.46 -19.37 -12.53
N LYS A 42 -17.43 -19.32 -11.68
CA LYS A 42 -17.45 -19.81 -10.31
C LYS A 42 -18.22 -18.88 -9.38
N LYS A 43 -18.95 -19.46 -8.45
CA LYS A 43 -19.62 -18.70 -7.39
C LYS A 43 -18.62 -18.39 -6.27
N VAL A 44 -18.42 -17.11 -6.01
CA VAL A 44 -17.42 -16.61 -5.06
C VAL A 44 -18.10 -15.85 -3.94
N LEU A 45 -17.76 -16.18 -2.69
CA LEU A 45 -18.12 -15.39 -1.53
C LEU A 45 -16.89 -14.62 -1.04
N VAL A 46 -17.01 -13.30 -0.97
CA VAL A 46 -15.98 -12.42 -0.40
C VAL A 46 -16.40 -12.02 1.02
N LEU A 47 -15.56 -12.32 2.00
CA LEU A 47 -15.76 -11.94 3.40
C LEU A 47 -14.87 -10.76 3.73
N GLU A 48 -15.45 -9.66 4.19
CA GLU A 48 -14.74 -8.47 4.59
C GLU A 48 -15.14 -8.05 6.00
N ARG A 49 -14.15 -7.92 6.90
CA ARG A 49 -14.42 -7.55 8.29
C ARG A 49 -14.79 -6.08 8.50
N ARG A 50 -14.38 -5.22 7.56
CA ARG A 50 -14.72 -3.79 7.57
C ARG A 50 -16.12 -3.56 7.01
N HIS A 51 -16.64 -2.35 7.23
CA HIS A 51 -17.94 -1.92 6.68
C HIS A 51 -17.88 -1.47 5.22
N HIS A 52 -16.72 -1.56 4.58
CA HIS A 52 -16.46 -1.12 3.21
C HIS A 52 -15.55 -2.10 2.47
N LEU A 53 -15.58 -2.04 1.14
CA LEU A 53 -14.67 -2.72 0.24
C LEU A 53 -13.28 -2.04 0.21
N GLY A 54 -12.30 -2.74 -0.37
CA GLY A 54 -11.05 -2.17 -0.85
C GLY A 54 -9.89 -2.18 0.13
N GLY A 55 -10.12 -2.66 1.35
CA GLY A 55 -9.04 -2.63 2.35
C GLY A 55 -8.52 -1.21 2.56
N ASN A 56 -7.20 -1.01 2.48
CA ASN A 56 -6.61 0.33 2.66
C ASN A 56 -6.79 1.27 1.45
N ALA A 57 -7.24 0.77 0.29
CA ALA A 57 -7.48 1.61 -0.89
C ALA A 57 -8.86 2.31 -0.87
N TYR A 58 -9.65 2.10 0.18
CA TYR A 58 -10.94 2.75 0.33
C TYR A 58 -10.85 4.28 0.30
N SER A 59 -11.70 4.90 -0.50
CA SER A 59 -11.88 6.35 -0.57
C SER A 59 -13.36 6.72 -0.34
N GLU A 60 -13.59 7.91 0.18
CA GLU A 60 -14.92 8.42 0.46
C GLU A 60 -14.96 9.93 0.28
N ALA A 61 -16.16 10.49 0.06
CA ALA A 61 -16.34 11.94 0.11
C ALA A 61 -16.31 12.41 1.56
N GLU A 62 -15.48 13.42 1.87
CA GLU A 62 -15.50 14.07 3.16
C GLU A 62 -16.85 14.81 3.33
N PRO A 63 -17.58 14.58 4.44
CA PRO A 63 -19.00 14.97 4.54
C PRO A 63 -19.29 16.46 4.42
N GLU A 64 -18.37 17.34 4.84
CA GLU A 64 -18.57 18.79 4.83
C GLU A 64 -18.19 19.41 3.47
N THR A 65 -17.12 18.91 2.87
CA THR A 65 -16.54 19.51 1.65
C THR A 65 -16.92 18.75 0.37
N GLY A 66 -17.31 17.49 0.47
CA GLY A 66 -17.50 16.60 -0.67
C GLY A 66 -16.21 16.24 -1.39
N ILE A 67 -15.04 16.63 -0.86
CA ILE A 67 -13.74 16.26 -1.42
C ILE A 67 -13.50 14.79 -1.16
N GLU A 68 -13.12 14.04 -2.20
CA GLU A 68 -12.74 12.64 -2.02
C GLU A 68 -11.44 12.53 -1.21
N VAL A 69 -11.49 11.77 -0.13
CA VAL A 69 -10.35 11.48 0.74
C VAL A 69 -10.04 9.99 0.71
N HIS A 70 -8.75 9.65 0.73
CA HIS A 70 -8.30 8.28 0.90
C HIS A 70 -8.15 8.00 2.39
N ARG A 71 -9.09 7.24 2.95
CA ARG A 71 -9.24 7.07 4.40
C ARG A 71 -7.98 6.55 5.10
N TYR A 72 -7.19 5.76 4.41
CA TYR A 72 -5.99 5.10 4.93
C TYR A 72 -4.70 5.68 4.33
N GLY A 73 -4.70 6.97 3.97
CA GLY A 73 -3.56 7.66 3.38
C GLY A 73 -3.58 7.67 1.86
N ALA A 74 -2.71 8.50 1.28
CA ALA A 74 -2.65 8.69 -0.16
C ALA A 74 -2.38 7.38 -0.91
N HIS A 75 -3.32 6.97 -1.74
CA HIS A 75 -3.19 5.85 -2.66
C HIS A 75 -3.06 6.39 -4.08
N LEU A 76 -2.00 6.01 -4.76
CA LEU A 76 -1.60 6.52 -6.07
C LEU A 76 -1.32 5.33 -6.97
N PHE A 77 -2.11 5.19 -8.04
CA PHE A 77 -1.93 4.06 -8.94
C PHE A 77 -0.86 4.37 -9.98
N HIS A 78 0.11 3.48 -10.09
CA HIS A 78 1.16 3.53 -11.09
C HIS A 78 1.59 2.10 -11.44
N THR A 79 2.06 1.88 -12.66
CA THR A 79 2.59 0.59 -13.09
C THR A 79 3.35 0.71 -14.41
N SER A 80 4.37 -0.14 -14.59
CA SER A 80 4.97 -0.41 -15.91
C SER A 80 4.53 -1.77 -16.45
N ASN A 81 3.72 -2.52 -15.71
CA ASN A 81 3.20 -3.81 -16.13
C ASN A 81 1.97 -3.61 -17.03
N LYS A 82 2.14 -3.85 -18.33
CA LYS A 82 1.09 -3.70 -19.33
C LYS A 82 -0.14 -4.57 -19.02
N ARG A 83 0.07 -5.82 -18.57
CA ARG A 83 -1.04 -6.72 -18.23
C ARG A 83 -1.89 -6.17 -17.09
N VAL A 84 -1.25 -5.63 -16.05
CA VAL A 84 -1.97 -4.99 -14.94
C VAL A 84 -2.73 -3.77 -15.44
N TRP A 85 -2.09 -2.92 -16.27
CA TRP A 85 -2.73 -1.74 -16.84
C TRP A 85 -3.97 -2.09 -17.69
N GLU A 86 -3.85 -3.07 -18.57
CA GLU A 86 -4.98 -3.55 -19.40
C GLU A 86 -6.10 -4.15 -18.53
N TYR A 87 -5.76 -4.86 -17.46
CA TYR A 87 -6.72 -5.43 -16.53
C TYR A 87 -7.53 -4.35 -15.79
N VAL A 88 -6.86 -3.37 -15.18
CA VAL A 88 -7.54 -2.35 -14.36
C VAL A 88 -8.43 -1.42 -15.19
N ASN A 89 -8.05 -1.13 -16.44
CA ASN A 89 -8.85 -0.32 -17.36
C ASN A 89 -10.18 -0.98 -17.80
N ARG A 90 -10.43 -2.20 -17.39
CA ARG A 90 -11.74 -2.84 -17.57
C ARG A 90 -12.79 -2.32 -16.57
N PHE A 91 -12.35 -1.74 -15.46
CA PHE A 91 -13.21 -1.34 -14.36
C PHE A 91 -13.28 0.16 -14.14
N THR A 92 -12.26 0.89 -14.50
CA THR A 92 -12.20 2.34 -14.34
C THR A 92 -11.36 3.00 -15.42
N GLU A 93 -11.64 4.26 -15.69
CA GLU A 93 -10.75 5.13 -16.43
C GLU A 93 -9.80 5.84 -15.45
N PHE A 94 -8.60 6.19 -15.91
CA PHE A 94 -7.61 6.92 -15.11
C PHE A 94 -7.46 8.35 -15.61
N THR A 95 -7.28 9.27 -14.66
CA THR A 95 -6.94 10.67 -14.94
C THR A 95 -5.51 10.79 -15.46
N GLY A 96 -5.15 11.94 -15.98
CA GLY A 96 -3.77 12.26 -16.34
C GLY A 96 -2.93 12.75 -15.14
N TYR A 97 -3.33 12.44 -13.91
CA TYR A 97 -2.62 12.85 -12.71
C TYR A 97 -1.21 12.26 -12.66
N GLN A 98 -0.23 13.12 -12.40
CA GLN A 98 1.16 12.71 -12.15
C GLN A 98 1.56 13.14 -10.74
N HIS A 99 1.99 12.18 -9.94
CA HIS A 99 2.32 12.46 -8.55
C HIS A 99 3.62 13.26 -8.42
N ARG A 100 3.52 14.37 -7.70
CA ARG A 100 4.65 15.19 -7.28
C ARG A 100 4.60 15.40 -5.79
N VAL A 101 5.76 15.32 -5.16
CA VAL A 101 5.93 15.53 -3.73
C VAL A 101 6.85 16.72 -3.53
N PHE A 102 6.59 17.48 -2.51
CA PHE A 102 7.49 18.53 -2.05
C PHE A 102 8.00 18.20 -0.65
N ALA A 103 9.16 18.73 -0.31
CA ALA A 103 9.79 18.56 1.00
C ALA A 103 9.95 19.91 1.66
N LYS A 104 9.37 20.10 2.82
CA LYS A 104 9.57 21.28 3.65
C LYS A 104 10.72 21.05 4.61
N VAL A 105 11.70 21.95 4.57
CA VAL A 105 12.84 22.00 5.46
C VAL A 105 12.90 23.42 6.02
N LYS A 106 12.66 23.59 7.32
CA LYS A 106 12.50 24.91 7.96
C LYS A 106 11.43 25.75 7.25
N ASP A 107 11.79 26.90 6.74
CA ASP A 107 10.91 27.85 6.06
C ASP A 107 10.91 27.72 4.52
N GLN A 108 11.58 26.70 3.97
CA GLN A 108 11.68 26.48 2.53
C GLN A 108 11.00 25.21 2.09
N VAL A 109 10.46 25.24 0.87
CA VAL A 109 9.79 24.08 0.24
C VAL A 109 10.53 23.74 -1.05
N TYR A 110 10.99 22.51 -1.14
CA TYR A 110 11.78 21.99 -2.25
C TYR A 110 11.00 20.97 -3.05
N SER A 111 11.23 20.93 -4.35
CA SER A 111 10.71 19.88 -5.23
C SER A 111 11.40 18.54 -4.94
N PHE A 112 10.62 17.49 -4.65
CA PHE A 112 11.12 16.16 -4.29
C PHE A 112 10.52 15.09 -5.23
N PRO A 113 11.13 13.92 -5.52
CA PRO A 113 12.42 13.42 -5.02
C PRO A 113 13.64 14.26 -5.46
N MET A 114 14.80 13.98 -4.87
CA MET A 114 16.03 14.74 -5.14
C MET A 114 16.31 14.85 -6.64
N ASN A 115 16.24 16.04 -7.17
CA ASN A 115 16.41 16.37 -8.59
C ASN A 115 17.36 17.58 -8.77
N LEU A 116 17.70 17.89 -10.01
CA LEU A 116 18.61 18.99 -10.31
C LEU A 116 18.10 20.35 -9.81
N GLY A 117 16.77 20.57 -9.81
CA GLY A 117 16.15 21.77 -9.27
C GLY A 117 16.38 21.91 -7.76
N LEU A 118 16.12 20.84 -7.01
CA LEU A 118 16.38 20.79 -5.56
C LEU A 118 17.86 21.02 -5.25
N ILE A 119 18.77 20.36 -5.98
CA ILE A 119 20.23 20.52 -5.78
C ILE A 119 20.63 21.99 -5.99
N ASN A 120 20.15 22.60 -7.07
CA ASN A 120 20.47 23.99 -7.40
C ASN A 120 19.94 24.97 -6.35
N GLU A 121 18.70 24.79 -5.93
CA GLU A 121 18.06 25.62 -4.90
C GLU A 121 18.75 25.47 -3.55
N PHE A 122 19.01 24.24 -3.12
CA PHE A 122 19.61 23.95 -1.82
C PHE A 122 21.05 24.48 -1.70
N PHE A 123 21.87 24.32 -2.74
CA PHE A 123 23.24 24.79 -2.74
C PHE A 123 23.38 26.24 -3.26
N GLY A 124 22.31 26.92 -3.65
CA GLY A 124 22.30 28.33 -4.06
C GLY A 124 23.10 28.62 -5.33
N LYS A 125 23.23 27.64 -6.23
CA LYS A 125 23.98 27.75 -7.49
C LYS A 125 23.37 26.92 -8.58
N SER A 126 23.27 27.44 -9.80
CA SER A 126 22.88 26.68 -10.99
C SER A 126 24.04 25.78 -11.43
N HIS A 127 23.88 24.48 -11.20
CA HIS A 127 24.81 23.46 -11.68
C HIS A 127 24.29 22.84 -12.98
N THR A 128 25.18 22.51 -13.89
CA THR A 128 24.90 21.55 -14.94
C THR A 128 24.74 20.13 -14.36
N PRO A 129 24.16 19.16 -15.09
CA PRO A 129 24.07 17.79 -14.62
C PRO A 129 25.42 17.19 -14.18
N ASP A 130 26.52 17.49 -14.89
CA ASP A 130 27.84 16.96 -14.56
C ASP A 130 28.44 17.63 -13.32
N GLU A 131 28.32 18.96 -13.20
CA GLU A 131 28.72 19.68 -11.99
C GLU A 131 27.94 19.18 -10.75
N ALA A 132 26.67 18.89 -10.91
CA ALA A 132 25.83 18.33 -9.83
C ALA A 132 26.30 16.90 -9.45
N ARG A 133 26.67 16.05 -10.42
CA ARG A 133 27.26 14.72 -10.14
C ARG A 133 28.57 14.83 -9.38
N GLU A 134 29.46 15.72 -9.81
CA GLU A 134 30.73 15.96 -9.14
C GLU A 134 30.53 16.49 -7.71
N LEU A 135 29.59 17.41 -7.52
CA LEU A 135 29.21 17.93 -6.21
C LEU A 135 28.74 16.81 -5.27
N ILE A 136 27.79 15.99 -5.71
CA ILE A 136 27.24 14.88 -4.90
C ILE A 136 28.33 13.85 -4.63
N ALA A 137 29.14 13.47 -5.62
CA ALA A 137 30.25 12.53 -5.42
C ALA A 137 31.24 13.03 -4.38
N LYS A 138 31.56 14.34 -4.39
CA LYS A 138 32.43 14.95 -3.37
C LYS A 138 31.77 14.95 -1.99
N GLN A 139 30.49 15.29 -1.89
CA GLN A 139 29.76 15.33 -0.62
C GLN A 139 29.54 13.93 -0.01
N SER A 140 29.41 12.91 -0.85
CA SER A 140 29.16 11.52 -0.43
C SER A 140 30.45 10.73 -0.11
N SER A 141 31.62 11.30 -0.32
CA SER A 141 32.93 10.63 -0.11
C SER A 141 33.30 10.36 1.35
N GLU A 142 32.46 10.77 2.31
CA GLU A 142 32.69 10.55 3.73
C GLU A 142 32.61 9.05 4.12
N PHE A 143 31.75 8.29 3.45
CA PHE A 143 31.58 6.86 3.66
C PHE A 143 31.61 6.09 2.33
N GLU A 144 32.19 4.90 2.37
CA GLU A 144 32.06 3.96 1.26
C GLU A 144 30.75 3.18 1.35
N THR A 145 29.95 3.22 0.30
CA THR A 145 28.61 2.59 0.26
C THR A 145 28.62 1.09 0.61
N ALA A 146 29.69 0.38 0.22
CA ALA A 146 29.84 -1.06 0.48
C ALA A 146 30.11 -1.38 1.96
N ASN A 147 30.64 -0.41 2.72
CA ASN A 147 31.10 -0.58 4.09
C ASN A 147 30.15 0.08 5.11
N ALA A 148 29.04 0.69 4.67
CA ALA A 148 28.10 1.37 5.54
C ALA A 148 27.50 0.41 6.58
N GLN A 149 27.61 0.78 7.88
CA GLN A 149 27.19 -0.05 9.00
C GLN A 149 25.73 0.20 9.41
N ASN A 150 25.18 1.34 9.07
CA ASN A 150 23.82 1.76 9.43
C ASN A 150 23.21 2.62 8.33
N LEU A 151 21.94 3.01 8.53
CA LEU A 151 21.18 3.79 7.57
C LEU A 151 21.80 5.18 7.34
N GLU A 152 22.29 5.87 8.39
CA GLU A 152 22.94 7.18 8.25
C GLU A 152 24.14 7.10 7.31
N GLU A 153 25.09 6.21 7.59
CA GLU A 153 26.29 6.03 6.76
C GLU A 153 25.95 5.68 5.32
N LYS A 154 24.94 4.81 5.14
CA LYS A 154 24.45 4.42 3.82
C LYS A 154 23.86 5.61 3.07
N ALA A 155 22.99 6.39 3.72
CA ALA A 155 22.39 7.57 3.11
C ALA A 155 23.43 8.62 2.74
N ILE A 156 24.37 8.93 3.65
CA ILE A 156 25.45 9.90 3.39
C ILE A 156 26.32 9.44 2.22
N SER A 157 26.64 8.15 2.12
CA SER A 157 27.41 7.61 1.00
C SER A 157 26.69 7.70 -0.37
N LEU A 158 25.39 7.94 -0.38
CA LEU A 158 24.58 8.07 -1.59
C LEU A 158 24.34 9.52 -2.00
N VAL A 159 24.10 10.42 -1.05
CA VAL A 159 23.65 11.79 -1.34
C VAL A 159 24.53 12.88 -0.71
N GLY A 160 25.43 12.50 0.18
CA GLY A 160 26.25 13.42 0.98
C GLY A 160 25.55 13.93 2.24
N ARG A 161 26.35 14.33 3.23
CA ARG A 161 25.87 14.78 4.54
C ARG A 161 24.90 15.96 4.47
N PRO A 162 25.10 17.01 3.69
CA PRO A 162 24.17 18.14 3.67
C PRO A 162 22.76 17.77 3.24
N LEU A 163 22.61 16.93 2.20
CA LEU A 163 21.29 16.47 1.75
C LEU A 163 20.69 15.43 2.70
N TYR A 164 21.52 14.58 3.30
CA TYR A 164 21.06 13.65 4.34
C TYR A 164 20.46 14.40 5.53
N GLU A 165 21.17 15.38 6.10
CA GLU A 165 20.71 16.16 7.26
C GLU A 165 19.41 16.93 6.96
N ALA A 166 19.30 17.49 5.75
CA ALA A 166 18.14 18.29 5.38
C ALA A 166 16.90 17.45 5.01
N PHE A 167 17.07 16.37 4.26
CA PHE A 167 15.95 15.71 3.60
C PHE A 167 15.69 14.28 4.06
N ILE A 168 16.59 13.65 4.81
CA ILE A 168 16.46 12.23 5.15
C ILE A 168 16.39 12.02 6.66
N ARG A 169 17.32 12.61 7.41
CA ARG A 169 17.49 12.32 8.83
C ARG A 169 16.23 12.48 9.64
N GLY A 170 15.65 13.68 9.68
CA GLY A 170 14.48 13.97 10.51
C GLY A 170 13.22 13.22 10.05
N TYR A 171 13.01 13.12 8.74
CA TYR A 171 11.91 12.33 8.18
C TYR A 171 12.03 10.84 8.56
N THR A 172 13.22 10.26 8.41
CA THR A 172 13.47 8.86 8.75
C THR A 172 13.34 8.60 10.25
N ALA A 173 13.85 9.50 11.08
CA ALA A 173 13.74 9.40 12.53
C ALA A 173 12.27 9.34 12.98
N LYS A 174 11.41 10.19 12.42
CA LYS A 174 9.95 10.16 12.67
C LYS A 174 9.28 8.92 12.12
N GLN A 175 9.63 8.54 10.88
CA GLN A 175 9.03 7.38 10.23
C GLN A 175 9.34 6.08 10.97
N TRP A 176 10.53 5.96 11.58
CA TRP A 176 10.98 4.74 12.26
C TRP A 176 10.96 4.85 13.79
N GLU A 177 10.62 6.02 14.35
CA GLU A 177 10.69 6.28 15.80
C GLU A 177 12.06 5.90 16.39
N ASN A 178 13.12 6.09 15.61
CA ASN A 178 14.48 5.72 15.99
C ASN A 178 15.51 6.59 15.26
N ASP A 179 16.66 6.79 15.87
CA ASP A 179 17.78 7.45 15.22
C ASP A 179 18.27 6.60 14.02
N PRO A 180 18.48 7.19 12.83
CA PRO A 180 19.00 6.50 11.66
C PRO A 180 20.31 5.72 11.90
N LYS A 181 21.12 6.12 12.88
CA LYS A 181 22.33 5.40 13.31
C LYS A 181 22.04 4.02 13.90
N ASN A 182 20.85 3.82 14.45
CA ASN A 182 20.41 2.56 15.03
C ASN A 182 19.64 1.68 14.04
N LEU A 183 19.42 2.16 12.82
CA LEU A 183 18.70 1.46 11.78
C LEU A 183 19.66 0.74 10.83
N GLY A 184 19.29 -0.43 10.33
CA GLY A 184 20.11 -1.19 9.41
C GLY A 184 20.30 -0.48 8.06
N ALA A 185 21.48 -0.64 7.46
CA ALA A 185 21.80 -0.07 6.16
C ALA A 185 20.92 -0.62 5.02
N ASP A 186 20.31 -1.79 5.21
CA ASP A 186 19.42 -2.47 4.27
C ASP A 186 18.03 -1.82 4.16
N ILE A 187 17.65 -0.97 5.10
CA ILE A 187 16.41 -0.17 5.02
C ILE A 187 16.48 0.82 3.84
N ILE A 188 17.64 1.37 3.54
CA ILE A 188 17.89 2.20 2.36
C ILE A 188 18.76 1.44 1.37
N THR A 189 18.15 0.84 0.37
CA THR A 189 18.88 0.15 -0.71
C THR A 189 19.38 1.13 -1.77
N ARG A 190 18.62 2.22 -2.02
CA ARG A 190 18.94 3.28 -2.96
C ARG A 190 18.20 4.56 -2.62
N LEU A 191 18.85 5.69 -2.83
CA LEU A 191 18.23 7.01 -2.85
C LEU A 191 18.42 7.57 -4.27
N PRO A 192 17.37 7.62 -5.08
CA PRO A 192 17.52 8.10 -6.45
C PRO A 192 17.80 9.60 -6.45
N VAL A 193 18.96 9.99 -6.96
CA VAL A 193 19.27 11.38 -7.31
C VAL A 193 19.11 11.55 -8.80
N ARG A 194 18.22 12.46 -9.21
CA ARG A 194 17.98 12.78 -10.61
C ARG A 194 18.76 14.01 -11.01
N TYR A 195 19.66 13.85 -11.97
CA TYR A 195 20.42 14.98 -12.52
C TYR A 195 19.69 15.64 -13.70
N THR A 196 18.37 15.71 -13.59
CA THR A 196 17.42 16.38 -14.49
C THR A 196 16.41 17.16 -13.65
N PHE A 197 15.59 18.00 -14.27
CA PHE A 197 14.50 18.71 -13.61
C PHE A 197 13.22 17.88 -13.50
N ASP A 198 13.25 16.58 -13.84
CA ASP A 198 12.11 15.69 -13.65
C ASP A 198 11.83 15.46 -12.17
N ASN A 199 10.68 15.95 -11.71
CA ASN A 199 10.20 15.87 -10.33
C ASN A 199 9.00 14.94 -10.15
N ARG A 200 8.66 14.12 -11.14
CA ARG A 200 7.62 13.08 -10.98
C ARG A 200 8.08 12.09 -9.90
N TYR A 201 7.17 11.69 -9.04
CA TYR A 201 7.51 10.75 -7.97
C TYR A 201 7.82 9.36 -8.53
N PHE A 202 6.99 8.86 -9.44
CA PHE A 202 7.16 7.55 -10.08
C PHE A 202 7.88 7.66 -11.43
N ASN A 203 8.53 6.55 -11.83
CA ASN A 203 9.16 6.40 -13.14
C ASN A 203 8.37 5.45 -14.05
N ASP A 204 7.18 5.01 -13.61
CA ASP A 204 6.37 4.04 -14.34
C ASP A 204 5.79 4.60 -15.63
N THR A 205 5.48 3.67 -16.54
CA THR A 205 4.91 4.01 -17.85
C THR A 205 3.49 4.55 -17.73
N TYR A 206 2.72 3.99 -16.80
CA TYR A 206 1.33 4.36 -16.56
C TYR A 206 1.19 4.87 -15.12
N GLU A 207 0.47 5.97 -14.99
CA GLU A 207 0.21 6.63 -13.72
C GLU A 207 -1.10 7.40 -13.81
N GLY A 208 -1.90 7.41 -12.76
CA GLY A 208 -3.14 8.17 -12.70
C GLY A 208 -3.97 7.81 -11.48
N LEU A 209 -5.07 8.50 -11.32
CA LEU A 209 -6.08 8.22 -10.30
C LEU A 209 -7.37 7.76 -10.98
N PRO A 210 -8.14 6.84 -10.38
CA PRO A 210 -9.43 6.44 -10.94
C PRO A 210 -10.38 7.66 -11.01
N VAL A 211 -10.99 7.88 -12.17
CA VAL A 211 -11.84 9.06 -12.41
C VAL A 211 -12.97 9.17 -11.40
N ASP A 212 -13.61 8.05 -11.08
CA ASP A 212 -14.74 7.99 -10.13
C ASP A 212 -14.30 7.63 -8.69
N GLY A 213 -12.99 7.59 -8.42
CA GLY A 213 -12.40 7.23 -7.14
C GLY A 213 -12.18 5.73 -6.95
N TYR A 214 -11.42 5.40 -5.90
CA TYR A 214 -11.03 4.00 -5.63
C TYR A 214 -12.20 3.12 -5.26
N THR A 215 -13.12 3.61 -4.43
CA THR A 215 -14.27 2.81 -3.98
C THR A 215 -15.15 2.40 -5.16
N ALA A 216 -15.45 3.32 -6.06
CA ALA A 216 -16.23 3.02 -7.27
C ALA A 216 -15.54 1.98 -8.18
N TRP A 217 -14.20 2.05 -8.31
CA TRP A 217 -13.43 1.04 -9.02
C TRP A 217 -13.56 -0.34 -8.37
N LEU A 218 -13.39 -0.43 -7.05
CA LEU A 218 -13.46 -1.68 -6.31
C LEU A 218 -14.87 -2.27 -6.31
N GLU A 219 -15.91 -1.44 -6.25
CA GLU A 219 -17.30 -1.85 -6.41
C GLU A 219 -17.55 -2.49 -7.78
N LYS A 220 -17.01 -1.88 -8.86
CA LYS A 220 -17.11 -2.48 -10.21
C LYS A 220 -16.37 -3.81 -10.35
N MET A 221 -15.26 -4.02 -9.62
CA MET A 221 -14.59 -5.32 -9.59
C MET A 221 -15.44 -6.38 -8.89
N ALA A 222 -16.25 -5.99 -7.93
CA ALA A 222 -17.15 -6.87 -7.19
C ALA A 222 -18.53 -7.05 -7.88
N GLU A 223 -18.83 -6.23 -8.90
CA GLU A 223 -20.12 -6.25 -9.62
C GLU A 223 -20.18 -7.38 -10.65
N HIS A 224 -20.44 -8.60 -10.15
CA HIS A 224 -20.66 -9.77 -10.98
C HIS A 224 -21.72 -10.66 -10.32
N GLU A 225 -22.63 -11.27 -11.11
CA GLU A 225 -23.74 -12.09 -10.60
C GLU A 225 -23.28 -13.30 -9.74
N ASN A 226 -22.06 -13.76 -9.98
CA ASN A 226 -21.44 -14.86 -9.26
C ASN A 226 -20.56 -14.41 -8.09
N ILE A 227 -20.53 -13.13 -7.74
CA ILE A 227 -19.79 -12.60 -6.58
C ILE A 227 -20.79 -12.10 -5.55
N GLU A 228 -20.74 -12.66 -4.36
CA GLU A 228 -21.40 -12.12 -3.18
C GLU A 228 -20.36 -11.53 -2.23
N VAL A 229 -20.62 -10.33 -1.72
CA VAL A 229 -19.75 -9.68 -0.73
C VAL A 229 -20.50 -9.53 0.57
N ARG A 230 -19.91 -10.01 1.66
CA ARG A 230 -20.41 -9.80 3.03
C ARG A 230 -19.44 -8.92 3.79
N LEU A 231 -19.89 -7.71 4.07
CA LEU A 231 -19.18 -6.74 4.90
C LEU A 231 -19.50 -6.97 6.38
N ASN A 232 -18.63 -6.48 7.27
CA ASN A 232 -18.73 -6.63 8.72
C ASN A 232 -18.72 -8.12 9.17
N VAL A 233 -18.01 -8.97 8.44
CA VAL A 233 -17.85 -10.40 8.77
C VAL A 233 -16.36 -10.70 8.96
N ASP A 234 -15.96 -10.97 10.19
CA ASP A 234 -14.61 -11.48 10.45
C ASP A 234 -14.56 -12.98 10.15
N TYR A 235 -13.59 -13.39 9.35
CA TYR A 235 -13.39 -14.80 8.97
C TYR A 235 -13.32 -15.73 10.18
N PHE A 236 -12.69 -15.29 11.28
CA PHE A 236 -12.52 -16.11 12.48
C PHE A 236 -13.82 -16.38 13.25
N ASP A 237 -14.82 -15.53 13.05
CA ASP A 237 -16.16 -15.74 13.65
C ASP A 237 -16.98 -16.79 12.88
N VAL A 238 -16.61 -17.06 11.62
CA VAL A 238 -17.43 -17.89 10.71
C VAL A 238 -16.72 -19.09 10.11
N ARG A 239 -15.39 -19.19 10.23
CA ARG A 239 -14.58 -20.22 9.55
C ARG A 239 -15.00 -21.65 9.86
N GLU A 240 -15.51 -21.89 11.06
CA GLU A 240 -15.97 -23.22 11.48
C GLU A 240 -17.28 -23.66 10.77
N HIS A 241 -17.97 -22.71 10.12
CA HIS A 241 -19.17 -22.95 9.31
C HIS A 241 -18.87 -23.09 7.81
N ILE A 242 -17.63 -22.84 7.38
CA ILE A 242 -17.23 -23.06 5.99
C ILE A 242 -17.08 -24.57 5.76
N PRO A 243 -17.77 -25.15 4.76
CA PRO A 243 -17.70 -26.58 4.50
C PRO A 243 -16.25 -27.04 4.27
N ALA A 244 -15.88 -28.16 4.88
CA ALA A 244 -14.53 -28.70 4.77
C ALA A 244 -14.13 -28.92 3.31
N GLY A 245 -12.93 -28.50 2.95
CA GLY A 245 -12.39 -28.60 1.58
C GLY A 245 -12.83 -27.50 0.63
N THR A 246 -13.67 -26.54 1.04
CA THR A 246 -13.98 -25.38 0.22
C THR A 246 -12.70 -24.55 0.00
N PRO A 247 -12.28 -24.33 -1.27
CA PRO A 247 -11.11 -23.51 -1.56
C PRO A 247 -11.23 -22.12 -0.95
N THR A 248 -10.19 -21.68 -0.26
CA THR A 248 -10.18 -20.38 0.43
C THR A 248 -8.93 -19.60 0.08
N VAL A 249 -9.09 -18.34 -0.34
CA VAL A 249 -7.98 -17.38 -0.50
C VAL A 249 -8.02 -16.42 0.66
N TYR A 250 -7.00 -16.50 1.51
CA TYR A 250 -6.90 -15.67 2.72
C TYR A 250 -5.89 -14.53 2.51
N THR A 251 -6.35 -13.28 2.69
CA THR A 251 -5.53 -12.07 2.50
C THR A 251 -5.30 -11.27 3.79
N GLY A 252 -5.79 -11.77 4.92
CA GLY A 252 -5.54 -11.18 6.23
C GLY A 252 -4.13 -11.46 6.77
N PRO A 253 -3.78 -10.97 7.98
CA PRO A 253 -2.46 -11.20 8.57
C PRO A 253 -2.16 -12.70 8.74
N LEU A 254 -1.00 -13.10 8.19
CA LEU A 254 -0.58 -14.51 8.16
C LEU A 254 -0.43 -15.12 9.56
N ASP A 255 0.20 -14.39 10.48
CA ASP A 255 0.40 -14.80 11.87
C ASP A 255 -0.93 -14.96 12.63
N ARG A 256 -1.91 -14.08 12.35
CA ARG A 256 -3.26 -14.19 12.92
C ARG A 256 -3.96 -15.47 12.49
N TYR A 257 -3.81 -15.89 11.23
CA TYR A 257 -4.42 -17.12 10.73
C TYR A 257 -4.01 -18.33 11.56
N PHE A 258 -2.74 -18.41 11.92
CA PHE A 258 -2.17 -19.49 12.73
C PHE A 258 -2.23 -19.24 14.25
N GLY A 259 -3.05 -18.27 14.69
CA GLY A 259 -3.19 -17.96 16.12
C GLY A 259 -1.89 -17.51 16.79
N TYR A 260 -0.98 -16.92 16.01
CA TYR A 260 0.33 -16.42 16.44
C TYR A 260 1.26 -17.51 16.98
N SER A 261 1.16 -18.75 16.49
CA SER A 261 1.93 -19.91 16.98
C SER A 261 3.45 -19.71 16.91
N GLU A 262 3.95 -18.98 15.88
CA GLU A 262 5.38 -18.65 15.72
C GLU A 262 5.69 -17.22 16.18
N GLY A 263 4.76 -16.60 16.94
CA GLY A 263 4.85 -15.23 17.41
C GLY A 263 4.28 -14.20 16.43
N ARG A 264 3.99 -13.01 16.94
CA ARG A 264 3.44 -11.90 16.17
C ARG A 264 4.51 -11.29 15.27
N PHE A 265 4.13 -10.93 14.07
CA PHE A 265 4.94 -10.05 13.21
C PHE A 265 4.95 -8.62 13.73
N THR A 266 6.03 -7.91 13.46
CA THR A 266 6.12 -6.48 13.72
C THR A 266 5.68 -5.69 12.48
N TRP A 267 4.79 -4.73 12.68
CA TRP A 267 4.24 -3.89 11.63
C TRP A 267 4.43 -2.42 11.94
N ARG A 268 4.50 -1.61 10.90
CA ARG A 268 4.24 -0.17 11.01
C ARG A 268 2.76 0.07 10.79
N THR A 269 2.22 1.07 11.50
CA THR A 269 0.89 1.63 11.26
C THR A 269 0.98 3.13 11.05
N VAL A 270 -0.10 3.73 10.61
CA VAL A 270 -0.19 5.16 10.32
C VAL A 270 -1.47 5.71 10.92
N ASP A 271 -1.35 6.78 11.69
CA ASP A 271 -2.49 7.56 12.18
C ASP A 271 -2.67 8.80 11.31
N PHE A 272 -3.91 9.22 11.14
CA PHE A 272 -4.28 10.41 10.38
C PHE A 272 -5.10 11.37 11.23
N GLU A 273 -4.64 12.60 11.31
CA GLU A 273 -5.43 13.73 11.83
C GLU A 273 -6.06 14.46 10.65
N SER A 274 -7.40 14.38 10.55
CA SER A 274 -8.18 15.05 9.50
C SER A 274 -8.65 16.40 9.98
N GLU A 275 -8.50 17.43 9.13
CA GLU A 275 -8.96 18.79 9.41
C GLU A 275 -9.59 19.40 8.15
N VAL A 276 -10.81 19.94 8.29
CA VAL A 276 -11.39 20.85 7.30
C VAL A 276 -10.88 22.26 7.59
N VAL A 277 -10.23 22.87 6.61
CA VAL A 277 -9.60 24.19 6.76
C VAL A 277 -10.38 25.22 5.95
N GLU A 278 -10.66 26.39 6.57
CA GLU A 278 -11.38 27.52 5.98
C GLU A 278 -10.49 28.29 4.98
N THR A 279 -10.01 27.58 3.98
CA THR A 279 -9.27 28.14 2.82
C THR A 279 -9.49 27.26 1.59
N GLY A 280 -9.55 27.87 0.41
CA GLY A 280 -9.74 27.13 -0.82
C GLY A 280 -8.51 26.31 -1.25
N ASP A 281 -7.35 26.60 -0.71
CA ASP A 281 -6.09 25.89 -0.98
C ASP A 281 -5.15 26.10 0.23
N PHE A 282 -4.66 25.00 0.80
CA PHE A 282 -3.85 25.05 2.02
C PHE A 282 -2.34 25.04 1.71
N GLN A 283 -1.91 24.22 0.75
CA GLN A 283 -0.48 24.03 0.50
C GLN A 283 -0.08 24.04 -1.00
N GLY A 284 -1.02 24.24 -1.92
CA GLY A 284 -0.76 24.37 -3.36
C GLY A 284 -0.37 23.08 -4.07
N THR A 285 -0.45 21.95 -3.39
CA THR A 285 -0.08 20.63 -3.93
C THR A 285 -0.71 19.50 -3.11
N SER A 286 -0.72 18.28 -3.68
CA SER A 286 -1.32 17.13 -3.01
C SER A 286 -0.54 16.63 -1.79
N VAL A 287 0.80 16.66 -1.80
CA VAL A 287 1.62 16.10 -0.72
C VAL A 287 2.86 16.97 -0.46
N VAL A 288 3.02 17.34 0.81
CA VAL A 288 4.25 17.97 1.31
C VAL A 288 4.79 17.12 2.47
N ASN A 289 6.02 16.65 2.32
CA ASN A 289 6.77 16.00 3.39
C ASN A 289 7.38 17.05 4.32
N TYR A 290 7.29 16.84 5.62
CA TYR A 290 7.88 17.69 6.65
C TYR A 290 9.13 16.99 7.18
N ASN A 291 10.30 17.54 6.86
CA ASN A 291 11.56 16.87 7.12
C ASN A 291 12.21 17.26 8.46
N ASP A 292 11.78 18.37 9.06
CA ASP A 292 12.27 18.79 10.36
C ASP A 292 11.77 17.85 11.47
N GLU A 293 12.67 17.49 12.38
CA GLU A 293 12.42 16.53 13.46
C GLU A 293 11.45 17.08 14.51
N GLU A 294 11.41 18.42 14.67
CA GLU A 294 10.51 19.12 15.61
C GLU A 294 9.05 19.08 15.16
N VAL A 295 8.78 18.83 13.88
CA VAL A 295 7.42 18.66 13.35
C VAL A 295 6.96 17.23 13.57
N PRO A 296 5.87 16.97 14.31
CA PRO A 296 5.56 15.63 14.77
C PRO A 296 5.00 14.70 13.67
N TYR A 297 4.43 15.24 12.60
CA TYR A 297 3.91 14.46 11.47
C TYR A 297 4.96 14.35 10.35
N THR A 298 4.82 13.30 9.55
CA THR A 298 5.72 13.04 8.41
C THR A 298 5.35 13.82 7.16
N ARG A 299 4.04 14.01 6.93
CA ARG A 299 3.54 14.73 5.75
C ARG A 299 2.14 15.30 5.99
N ILE A 300 1.78 16.27 5.14
CA ILE A 300 0.40 16.72 4.96
C ILE A 300 -0.07 16.31 3.58
N ILE A 301 -1.28 15.76 3.51
CA ILE A 301 -1.98 15.40 2.28
C ILE A 301 -3.16 16.35 2.12
N GLU A 302 -3.24 17.05 0.99
CA GLU A 302 -4.39 17.88 0.62
C GLU A 302 -5.09 17.26 -0.59
N PHE A 303 -6.21 16.62 -0.35
CA PHE A 303 -6.85 15.71 -1.30
C PHE A 303 -7.45 16.40 -2.53
N ARG A 304 -7.85 17.67 -2.45
CA ARG A 304 -8.40 18.39 -3.60
C ARG A 304 -7.48 18.40 -4.82
N HIS A 305 -6.16 18.35 -4.60
CA HIS A 305 -5.15 18.37 -5.67
C HIS A 305 -4.98 17.03 -6.38
N PHE A 306 -5.59 15.95 -5.89
CA PHE A 306 -5.61 14.67 -6.61
C PHE A 306 -6.58 14.72 -7.80
N HIS A 307 -7.65 15.49 -7.68
CA HIS A 307 -8.68 15.63 -8.70
C HIS A 307 -8.94 17.12 -9.04
N PRO A 308 -7.96 17.82 -9.62
CA PRO A 308 -8.10 19.25 -9.96
C PRO A 308 -9.17 19.50 -11.04
N GLU A 309 -9.59 18.47 -11.78
CA GLU A 309 -10.68 18.52 -12.75
C GLU A 309 -12.06 18.59 -12.10
N ARG A 310 -12.23 18.20 -10.84
CA ARG A 310 -13.51 18.21 -10.13
C ARG A 310 -13.87 19.62 -9.66
N LYS A 311 -14.53 20.39 -10.53
CA LYS A 311 -14.89 21.79 -10.31
C LYS A 311 -16.00 22.04 -9.28
N HIS A 312 -16.62 20.97 -8.77
CA HIS A 312 -17.66 21.06 -7.74
C HIS A 312 -17.10 21.16 -6.31
N TYR A 313 -15.81 20.98 -6.13
CA TYR A 313 -15.17 21.18 -4.82
C TYR A 313 -15.28 22.63 -4.34
N PRO A 314 -15.51 22.91 -3.05
CA PRO A 314 -15.65 24.24 -2.51
C PRO A 314 -14.40 25.12 -2.77
N ASN A 315 -14.59 26.42 -2.98
CA ASN A 315 -13.49 27.36 -3.22
C ASN A 315 -12.98 28.05 -1.95
N ASP A 316 -13.67 27.86 -0.83
CA ASP A 316 -13.41 28.49 0.47
C ASP A 316 -13.00 27.51 1.55
N LYS A 317 -13.09 26.21 1.28
CA LYS A 317 -12.70 25.14 2.20
C LYS A 317 -11.89 24.07 1.50
N THR A 318 -11.02 23.42 2.26
CA THR A 318 -10.29 22.21 1.82
C THR A 318 -10.17 21.24 3.00
N VAL A 319 -9.77 20.00 2.71
CA VAL A 319 -9.49 18.99 3.73
C VAL A 319 -8.05 18.55 3.64
N VAL A 320 -7.37 18.50 4.78
CA VAL A 320 -6.00 18.05 4.92
C VAL A 320 -5.89 16.91 5.93
N PHE A 321 -5.00 15.97 5.66
CA PHE A 321 -4.63 14.92 6.59
C PHE A 321 -3.17 15.08 6.99
N ARG A 322 -2.89 15.12 8.31
CA ARG A 322 -1.54 14.99 8.85
C ARG A 322 -1.27 13.53 9.16
N GLU A 323 -0.18 13.01 8.65
CA GLU A 323 0.21 11.61 8.77
C GLU A 323 1.27 11.42 9.86
N TYR A 324 1.00 10.49 10.78
CA TYR A 324 1.89 10.09 11.86
C TYR A 324 2.23 8.62 11.70
N SER A 325 3.52 8.29 11.58
CA SER A 325 3.97 6.90 11.47
C SER A 325 4.45 6.39 12.82
N ARG A 326 4.02 5.19 13.21
CA ARG A 326 4.44 4.53 14.45
C ARG A 326 4.46 3.01 14.33
N PHE A 327 5.01 2.33 15.31
CA PHE A 327 4.87 0.89 15.43
C PHE A 327 3.41 0.51 15.73
N ALA A 328 2.93 -0.55 15.06
CA ALA A 328 1.60 -1.07 15.31
C ALA A 328 1.54 -1.82 16.65
N GLY A 329 0.56 -1.50 17.47
CA GLY A 329 0.16 -2.30 18.62
C GLY A 329 -0.77 -3.45 18.21
N GLU A 330 -1.18 -4.26 19.19
CA GLU A 330 -2.02 -5.45 18.91
C GLU A 330 -3.40 -5.15 18.34
N ALA A 331 -3.96 -3.98 18.67
CA ALA A 331 -5.28 -3.54 18.21
C ALA A 331 -5.24 -2.72 16.91
N ASP A 332 -4.05 -2.40 16.43
CA ASP A 332 -3.88 -1.55 15.26
C ASP A 332 -3.99 -2.33 13.94
N GLU A 333 -4.39 -1.60 12.91
CA GLU A 333 -4.33 -2.11 11.55
C GLU A 333 -2.86 -2.18 11.08
N PRO A 334 -2.40 -3.33 10.55
CA PRO A 334 -1.07 -3.46 9.98
C PRO A 334 -1.00 -2.79 8.60
N TYR A 335 -0.02 -1.88 8.42
CA TYR A 335 0.20 -1.20 7.13
C TYR A 335 1.42 -1.73 6.40
N TYR A 336 2.59 -1.68 7.04
CA TYR A 336 3.85 -2.02 6.39
C TYR A 336 4.61 -3.08 7.19
N PRO A 337 5.03 -4.18 6.55
CA PRO A 337 5.86 -5.19 7.21
C PRO A 337 7.26 -4.63 7.50
N ILE A 338 7.85 -5.07 8.60
CA ILE A 338 9.21 -4.68 9.01
C ILE A 338 10.15 -5.86 8.78
N ASN A 339 11.11 -5.68 7.87
CA ASN A 339 12.07 -6.70 7.50
C ASN A 339 13.24 -6.79 8.51
N THR A 340 13.00 -7.43 9.67
CA THR A 340 14.05 -7.76 10.64
C THR A 340 14.49 -9.22 10.51
N PRO A 341 15.69 -9.59 11.00
CA PRO A 341 16.09 -10.99 11.07
C PRO A 341 15.06 -11.87 11.78
N GLU A 342 14.54 -11.42 12.91
CA GLU A 342 13.51 -12.13 13.68
C GLU A 342 12.23 -12.35 12.88
N ASN A 343 11.72 -11.31 12.18
CA ASN A 343 10.53 -11.46 11.36
C ASN A 343 10.76 -12.37 10.15
N ARG A 344 11.99 -12.42 9.60
CA ARG A 344 12.35 -13.38 8.55
C ARG A 344 12.30 -14.82 9.03
N GLU A 345 12.81 -15.11 10.22
CA GLU A 345 12.72 -16.46 10.82
C GLU A 345 11.28 -16.88 11.06
N LYS A 346 10.46 -16.00 11.65
CA LYS A 346 9.01 -16.23 11.81
C LYS A 346 8.33 -16.50 10.47
N LEU A 347 8.66 -15.70 9.44
CA LEU A 347 8.08 -15.84 8.11
C LEU A 347 8.38 -17.20 7.48
N GLU A 348 9.61 -17.72 7.63
CA GLU A 348 9.94 -19.05 7.13
C GLU A 348 9.13 -20.14 7.85
N ALA A 349 8.97 -20.04 9.17
CA ALA A 349 8.14 -20.98 9.93
C ALA A 349 6.66 -20.94 9.46
N TYR A 350 6.09 -19.73 9.31
CA TYR A 350 4.74 -19.59 8.80
C TYR A 350 4.57 -20.06 7.34
N ARG A 351 5.60 -19.95 6.51
CA ARG A 351 5.58 -20.50 5.14
C ARG A 351 5.41 -22.01 5.11
N GLU A 352 6.07 -22.73 6.01
CA GLU A 352 5.91 -24.17 6.10
C GLU A 352 4.50 -24.56 6.60
N LEU A 353 3.96 -23.82 7.55
CA LEU A 353 2.57 -24.00 7.98
C LEU A 353 1.58 -23.70 6.83
N ALA A 354 1.82 -22.64 6.06
CA ALA A 354 0.97 -22.28 4.93
C ALA A 354 0.96 -23.36 3.82
N LYS A 355 2.11 -24.00 3.56
CA LYS A 355 2.19 -25.14 2.61
C LYS A 355 1.35 -26.32 3.08
N THR A 356 1.39 -26.61 4.37
CA THR A 356 0.57 -27.69 4.96
C THR A 356 -0.89 -27.35 4.86
N GLU A 357 -1.28 -26.14 5.22
CA GLU A 357 -2.67 -25.66 5.18
C GLU A 357 -3.27 -25.67 3.76
N ALA A 358 -2.45 -25.27 2.76
CA ALA A 358 -2.87 -25.34 1.36
C ALA A 358 -3.14 -26.77 0.92
N LYS A 359 -2.29 -27.71 1.31
CA LYS A 359 -2.42 -29.13 0.93
C LYS A 359 -3.58 -29.83 1.63
N GLU A 360 -3.78 -29.53 2.92
CA GLU A 360 -4.76 -30.26 3.76
C GLU A 360 -6.14 -29.62 3.76
N LYS A 361 -6.22 -28.29 3.63
CA LYS A 361 -7.47 -27.53 3.76
C LYS A 361 -7.81 -26.64 2.56
N ASN A 362 -7.03 -26.70 1.49
CA ASN A 362 -7.19 -25.87 0.28
C ASN A 362 -7.18 -24.36 0.58
N VAL A 363 -6.30 -23.89 1.47
CA VAL A 363 -6.16 -22.47 1.78
C VAL A 363 -4.92 -21.89 1.11
N LEU A 364 -5.09 -20.87 0.26
CA LEU A 364 -4.03 -20.10 -0.35
C LEU A 364 -3.91 -18.74 0.33
N PHE A 365 -2.69 -18.36 0.70
CA PHE A 365 -2.39 -17.07 1.28
C PHE A 365 -1.92 -16.08 0.21
N GLY A 366 -2.41 -14.84 0.26
CA GLY A 366 -2.06 -13.82 -0.72
C GLY A 366 -2.22 -12.39 -0.20
N GLY A 367 -1.77 -11.43 -1.01
CA GLY A 367 -1.79 -10.02 -0.64
C GLY A 367 -0.72 -9.63 0.39
N ARG A 368 -0.66 -8.34 0.70
CA ARG A 368 0.37 -7.77 1.59
C ARG A 368 0.44 -8.44 2.96
N LEU A 369 -0.72 -8.62 3.60
CA LEU A 369 -0.80 -9.14 4.96
C LEU A 369 -0.63 -10.67 4.97
N GLY A 370 -1.21 -11.37 4.01
CA GLY A 370 -1.16 -12.84 3.92
C GLY A 370 0.20 -13.38 3.48
N THR A 371 1.08 -12.52 2.94
CA THR A 371 2.44 -12.92 2.54
C THR A 371 3.55 -12.21 3.34
N TYR A 372 3.17 -11.28 4.23
CA TYR A 372 4.13 -10.42 4.95
C TYR A 372 5.13 -9.74 4.02
N LYS A 373 4.64 -9.22 2.87
CA LYS A 373 5.45 -8.51 1.86
C LYS A 373 4.91 -7.10 1.65
N TYR A 374 5.80 -6.14 1.42
CA TYR A 374 5.39 -4.85 0.91
C TYR A 374 4.93 -5.01 -0.54
N LEU A 375 3.69 -4.65 -0.81
CA LEU A 375 3.11 -4.68 -2.15
C LEU A 375 2.41 -3.34 -2.41
N ASP A 376 2.81 -2.66 -3.48
CA ASP A 376 2.01 -1.58 -4.05
C ASP A 376 0.74 -2.14 -4.70
N MET A 377 -0.25 -1.30 -5.00
CA MET A 377 -1.52 -1.74 -5.58
C MET A 377 -1.33 -2.56 -6.85
N HIS A 378 -0.47 -2.10 -7.77
CA HIS A 378 -0.19 -2.81 -9.02
C HIS A 378 0.52 -4.15 -8.79
N MET A 379 1.36 -4.24 -7.76
CA MET A 379 2.02 -5.49 -7.37
C MET A 379 1.02 -6.48 -6.78
N ALA A 380 0.10 -6.01 -5.94
CA ALA A 380 -0.95 -6.85 -5.37
C ALA A 380 -1.88 -7.41 -6.47
N ILE A 381 -2.27 -6.59 -7.45
CA ILE A 381 -3.06 -7.02 -8.61
C ILE A 381 -2.26 -8.02 -9.48
N GLY A 382 -1.01 -7.70 -9.80
CA GLY A 382 -0.14 -8.57 -10.60
C GLY A 382 0.09 -9.93 -9.95
N SER A 383 0.33 -9.94 -8.64
CA SER A 383 0.46 -11.16 -7.83
C SER A 383 -0.84 -11.97 -7.81
N ALA A 384 -2.00 -11.31 -7.70
CA ALA A 384 -3.29 -11.98 -7.75
C ALA A 384 -3.58 -12.61 -9.12
N LEU A 385 -3.28 -11.90 -10.22
CA LEU A 385 -3.39 -12.44 -11.57
C LEU A 385 -2.49 -13.66 -11.78
N SER A 386 -1.26 -13.61 -11.27
CA SER A 386 -0.33 -14.74 -11.32
C SER A 386 -0.81 -15.92 -10.48
N ALA A 387 -1.27 -15.66 -9.26
CA ALA A 387 -1.80 -16.70 -8.37
C ALA A 387 -3.06 -17.36 -8.97
N PHE A 388 -3.93 -16.56 -9.60
CA PHE A 388 -5.10 -17.07 -10.28
C PHE A 388 -4.71 -18.02 -11.42
N ASP A 389 -3.86 -17.58 -12.35
CA ASP A 389 -3.49 -18.39 -13.52
C ASP A 389 -2.76 -19.69 -13.15
N ASN A 390 -1.84 -19.61 -12.19
CA ASN A 390 -0.90 -20.71 -11.93
C ASN A 390 -1.35 -21.66 -10.82
N LYS A 391 -2.29 -21.23 -9.96
CA LYS A 391 -2.68 -21.99 -8.77
C LYS A 391 -4.19 -22.16 -8.66
N ILE A 392 -4.95 -21.05 -8.68
CA ILE A 392 -6.38 -21.07 -8.35
C ILE A 392 -7.20 -21.63 -9.51
N ALA A 393 -7.00 -21.18 -10.73
CA ALA A 393 -7.72 -21.67 -11.89
C ALA A 393 -7.49 -23.18 -12.13
N PRO A 394 -6.25 -23.72 -12.14
CA PRO A 394 -6.02 -25.17 -12.24
C PRO A 394 -6.66 -25.97 -11.09
N HIS A 395 -6.69 -25.39 -9.87
CA HIS A 395 -7.38 -26.05 -8.76
C HIS A 395 -8.89 -26.12 -8.99
N LEU A 396 -9.51 -25.01 -9.39
CA LEU A 396 -10.96 -24.90 -9.56
C LEU A 396 -11.50 -25.64 -10.81
N THR A 397 -10.66 -25.90 -11.81
CA THR A 397 -11.06 -26.58 -13.07
C THR A 397 -10.66 -28.04 -13.10
N ASP A 398 -9.44 -28.37 -12.70
CA ASP A 398 -8.83 -29.67 -12.88
C ASP A 398 -8.56 -30.42 -11.57
N GLY A 399 -8.87 -29.79 -10.43
CA GLY A 399 -8.60 -30.34 -9.11
C GLY A 399 -7.10 -30.42 -8.77
N ALA A 400 -6.26 -29.60 -9.44
CA ALA A 400 -4.82 -29.56 -9.14
C ALA A 400 -4.59 -29.15 -7.67
N PRO A 401 -3.62 -29.73 -6.97
CA PRO A 401 -3.29 -29.33 -5.60
C PRO A 401 -2.95 -27.84 -5.53
N LEU A 402 -3.41 -27.14 -4.48
CA LEU A 402 -2.94 -25.79 -4.21
C LEU A 402 -1.49 -25.85 -3.74
N ASP A 403 -0.62 -25.13 -4.41
CA ASP A 403 0.73 -24.89 -3.95
C ASP A 403 0.72 -23.73 -2.95
N GLY A 404 1.01 -24.01 -1.70
CA GLY A 404 1.04 -23.05 -0.61
C GLY A 404 2.27 -22.14 -0.57
N SER A 405 3.06 -22.08 -1.65
CA SER A 405 4.17 -21.12 -1.72
C SER A 405 3.65 -19.69 -1.68
N LEU A 406 4.23 -18.87 -0.78
CA LEU A 406 3.90 -17.44 -0.66
C LEU A 406 4.64 -16.57 -1.68
N ASP A 407 5.38 -17.20 -2.58
CA ASP A 407 6.14 -16.57 -3.65
C ASP A 407 5.28 -16.55 -4.92
N ALA A 408 4.44 -15.53 -5.05
CA ALA A 408 3.68 -15.27 -6.28
C ALA A 408 4.17 -13.96 -6.91
#